data_76ba7fd9e3be23832ec970fc5f28580b
#
_entry.id   76ba7fd9e3be23832ec970fc5f28580b
#
_cell.length_a   1.000
_cell.length_b   1.000
_cell.length_c   1.000
_cell.angle_alpha   90.00
_cell.angle_beta   90.00
_cell.angle_gamma   90.00
#
_symmetry.space_group_name_H-M   'P 1'
#
loop_
_entity.id
_entity.type
_entity.pdbx_description
1 polymer ?
#
loop_
_entity_poly.entity_id
_entity_poly.type
_entity_poly.pdbx_seq_one_letter_code
_entity_poly.pdbx_strand_id
1 'polypeptide(L)'
;MNLKKKERDAHPAPAPREACEAPRRLKLLVTVVSRPKAEIYLDFLQQFEVNLQTVLAAKGTAGADTLHMLGLDDSSKCVILSVIREDRAHEALVALDEKFRTIRNGKGIAYTVPMTSTIGVAIYRFLSNTAD
;
A
#
# COMPACT_ATOMS: atom_id res chain seq x y z
N MET A 1 42.55 36.34 -43.39
CA MET A 1 42.19 36.23 -41.98
C MET A 1 41.21 35.09 -41.82
N ASN A 2 41.75 33.93 -41.44
CA ASN A 2 40.88 32.76 -41.16
C ASN A 2 40.38 32.84 -39.74
N LEU A 3 39.15 33.26 -39.57
CA LEU A 3 38.41 33.07 -38.34
C LEU A 3 38.04 31.59 -38.26
N LYS A 4 38.82 30.80 -37.53
CA LYS A 4 38.40 29.47 -37.12
C LYS A 4 37.12 29.64 -36.32
N LYS A 5 36.03 29.32 -36.96
CA LYS A 5 34.75 29.15 -36.31
C LYS A 5 34.96 28.03 -35.26
N LYS A 6 35.01 28.38 -34.02
CA LYS A 6 35.06 27.44 -32.90
C LYS A 6 33.75 26.67 -32.95
N GLU A 7 33.80 25.46 -33.52
CA GLU A 7 32.67 24.53 -33.34
C GLU A 7 32.42 24.41 -31.84
N ARG A 8 31.31 24.94 -31.46
CA ARG A 8 30.79 24.65 -30.11
C ARG A 8 30.48 23.17 -30.12
N ASP A 9 31.17 22.42 -29.33
CA ASP A 9 30.84 21.03 -29.03
C ASP A 9 29.37 21.02 -28.68
N ALA A 10 28.53 20.63 -29.66
CA ALA A 10 27.13 20.40 -29.39
C ALA A 10 27.06 19.23 -28.41
N HIS A 11 26.72 19.51 -27.17
CA HIS A 11 26.37 18.47 -26.24
C HIS A 11 25.30 17.60 -26.89
N PRO A 12 25.51 16.29 -27.02
CA PRO A 12 24.48 15.45 -27.60
C PRO A 12 23.20 15.66 -26.78
N ALA A 13 22.10 15.96 -27.46
CA ALA A 13 20.81 16.07 -26.80
C ALA A 13 20.61 14.81 -25.94
N PRO A 14 20.20 14.94 -24.68
CA PRO A 14 19.91 13.77 -23.86
C PRO A 14 18.91 12.92 -24.64
N ALA A 15 19.18 11.62 -24.73
CA ALA A 15 18.26 10.66 -25.31
C ALA A 15 16.84 10.93 -24.78
N PRO A 16 15.80 10.86 -25.62
CA PRO A 16 14.44 11.05 -25.13
C PRO A 16 14.28 10.14 -23.92
N ARG A 17 14.05 10.74 -22.76
CA ARG A 17 13.68 9.99 -21.58
C ARG A 17 12.49 9.16 -22.03
N GLU A 18 12.67 7.86 -22.10
CA GLU A 18 11.55 6.95 -22.29
C GLU A 18 10.45 7.50 -21.41
N ALA A 19 9.27 7.70 -22.00
CA ALA A 19 8.15 8.29 -21.28
C ALA A 19 8.03 7.56 -19.96
N CYS A 20 8.54 8.16 -18.89
CA CYS A 20 8.42 7.62 -17.56
C CYS A 20 6.93 7.46 -17.35
N GLU A 21 6.44 6.22 -17.34
CA GLU A 21 5.11 5.96 -16.82
C GLU A 21 4.97 6.81 -15.56
N ALA A 22 3.92 7.62 -15.53
CA ALA A 22 3.65 8.45 -14.36
C ALA A 22 3.79 7.57 -13.11
N PRO A 23 4.55 7.98 -12.11
CA PRO A 23 4.82 7.14 -10.96
C PRO A 23 3.49 6.65 -10.38
N ARG A 24 3.34 5.33 -10.30
CA ARG A 24 2.14 4.73 -9.74
C ARG A 24 2.02 5.17 -8.29
N ARG A 25 0.89 5.75 -7.96
CA ARG A 25 0.63 6.20 -6.60
C ARG A 25 0.47 5.00 -5.68
N LEU A 26 1.06 5.10 -4.52
CA LEU A 26 0.95 4.12 -3.46
C LEU A 26 0.02 4.63 -2.37
N LYS A 27 -0.69 3.69 -1.77
CA LYS A 27 -1.48 3.92 -0.55
C LYS A 27 -1.04 2.95 0.52
N LEU A 28 -1.18 3.37 1.75
CA LEU A 28 -1.08 2.49 2.89
C LEU A 28 -2.47 1.97 3.21
N LEU A 29 -2.67 0.68 3.05
CA LEU A 29 -3.89 0.00 3.47
C LEU A 29 -3.71 -0.44 4.92
N VAL A 30 -4.51 0.11 5.80
CA VAL A 30 -4.52 -0.23 7.22
C VAL A 30 -5.70 -1.15 7.48
N THR A 31 -5.43 -2.33 7.99
CA THR A 31 -6.46 -3.33 8.31
C THR A 31 -6.35 -3.69 9.78
N VAL A 32 -7.41 -3.48 10.54
CA VAL A 32 -7.47 -3.80 11.97
C VAL A 32 -8.44 -4.96 12.17
N VAL A 33 -7.92 -6.05 12.66
CA VAL A 33 -8.67 -7.31 12.85
C VAL A 33 -8.35 -7.95 14.20
N SER A 34 -9.13 -8.92 14.59
CA SER A 34 -8.80 -9.74 15.75
C SER A 34 -7.52 -10.54 15.52
N ARG A 35 -6.64 -10.58 16.51
CA ARG A 35 -5.35 -11.27 16.40
C ARG A 35 -5.45 -12.72 15.89
N PRO A 36 -6.40 -13.57 16.35
CA PRO A 36 -6.50 -14.94 15.85
C PRO A 36 -6.83 -15.05 14.36
N LYS A 37 -7.37 -14.00 13.75
CA LYS A 37 -7.76 -13.96 12.34
C LYS A 37 -6.74 -13.28 11.44
N ALA A 38 -5.65 -12.76 11.98
CA ALA A 38 -4.67 -11.95 11.24
C ALA A 38 -4.08 -12.71 10.04
N GLU A 39 -3.71 -13.98 10.19
CA GLU A 39 -3.11 -14.77 9.11
C GLU A 39 -4.04 -14.92 7.91
N ILE A 40 -5.33 -15.11 8.15
CA ILE A 40 -6.33 -15.20 7.08
C ILE A 40 -6.33 -13.95 6.22
N TYR A 41 -6.28 -12.78 6.88
CA TYR A 41 -6.26 -11.49 6.18
C TYR A 41 -4.92 -11.19 5.51
N LEU A 42 -3.81 -11.62 6.11
CA LEU A 42 -2.49 -11.50 5.50
C LEU A 42 -2.43 -12.27 4.16
N ASP A 43 -2.85 -13.51 4.16
CA ASP A 43 -2.89 -14.34 2.96
C ASP A 43 -3.89 -13.78 1.93
N PHE A 44 -5.04 -13.34 2.38
CA PHE A 44 -6.06 -12.77 1.52
C PHE A 44 -5.58 -11.51 0.78
N LEU A 45 -4.84 -10.65 1.46
CA LEU A 45 -4.35 -9.40 0.88
C LEU A 45 -3.24 -9.61 -0.16
N GLN A 46 -2.57 -10.77 -0.17
CA GLN A 46 -1.53 -11.08 -1.16
C GLN A 46 -2.05 -11.03 -2.61
N GLN A 47 -3.30 -11.35 -2.85
CA GLN A 47 -3.89 -11.34 -4.19
C GLN A 47 -3.95 -9.94 -4.83
N PHE A 48 -3.78 -8.88 -4.04
CA PHE A 48 -3.79 -7.49 -4.52
C PHE A 48 -2.40 -6.94 -4.82
N GLU A 49 -1.43 -7.81 -5.03
CA GLU A 49 -0.04 -7.44 -5.36
C GLU A 49 0.64 -6.59 -4.27
N VAL A 50 0.35 -6.93 -3.02
CA VAL A 50 0.98 -6.30 -1.86
C VAL A 50 2.36 -6.90 -1.62
N ASN A 51 3.41 -6.10 -1.74
CA ASN A 51 4.79 -6.55 -1.58
C ASN A 51 5.35 -6.32 -0.18
N LEU A 52 4.75 -5.45 0.59
CA LEU A 52 5.18 -5.17 1.95
C LEU A 52 3.98 -5.17 2.88
N GLN A 53 4.04 -6.03 3.86
CA GLN A 53 3.08 -6.07 4.94
C GLN A 53 3.83 -6.04 6.28
N THR A 54 3.36 -5.20 7.18
CA THR A 54 3.85 -5.14 8.56
C THR A 54 2.70 -5.44 9.50
N VAL A 55 2.93 -6.32 10.44
CA VAL A 55 1.93 -6.72 11.42
C VAL A 55 2.30 -6.17 12.78
N LEU A 56 1.38 -5.45 13.39
CA LEU A 56 1.54 -4.86 14.71
C LEU A 56 0.50 -5.42 15.66
N ALA A 57 0.96 -5.84 16.82
CA ALA A 57 0.05 -6.17 17.92
C ALA A 57 -0.53 -4.86 18.50
N ALA A 58 -1.83 -4.83 18.70
CA ALA A 58 -2.52 -3.68 19.21
C ALA A 58 -3.56 -4.09 20.27
N LYS A 59 -3.96 -3.11 21.08
CA LYS A 59 -5.00 -3.28 22.08
C LYS A 59 -6.08 -2.24 21.87
N GLY A 60 -7.32 -2.68 21.82
CA GLY A 60 -8.45 -1.76 21.78
C GLY A 60 -8.58 -0.97 23.09
N THR A 61 -8.77 0.34 22.96
CA THR A 61 -8.95 1.24 24.11
C THR A 61 -10.38 1.76 24.21
N ALA A 62 -11.23 1.45 23.23
CA ALA A 62 -12.65 1.81 23.29
C ALA A 62 -13.38 1.02 24.37
N GLY A 63 -14.44 1.62 24.92
CA GLY A 63 -15.31 0.93 25.88
C GLY A 63 -15.93 -0.34 25.29
N ALA A 64 -16.30 -1.27 26.15
CA ALA A 64 -16.85 -2.57 25.75
C ALA A 64 -18.05 -2.44 24.80
N ASP A 65 -18.94 -1.48 25.03
CA ASP A 65 -20.10 -1.24 24.18
C ASP A 65 -19.71 -0.77 22.77
N THR A 66 -18.70 0.11 22.68
CA THR A 66 -18.18 0.58 21.40
C THR A 66 -17.48 -0.54 20.64
N LEU A 67 -16.70 -1.38 21.32
CA LEU A 67 -16.05 -2.54 20.74
C LEU A 67 -17.09 -3.53 20.20
N HIS A 68 -18.16 -3.76 20.94
CA HIS A 68 -19.25 -4.63 20.52
C HIS A 68 -19.96 -4.09 19.26
N MET A 69 -20.25 -2.81 19.20
CA MET A 69 -20.83 -2.14 18.02
C MET A 69 -19.96 -2.31 16.77
N LEU A 70 -18.62 -2.22 16.93
CA LEU A 70 -17.66 -2.40 15.85
C LEU A 70 -17.39 -3.87 15.54
N GLY A 71 -17.97 -4.81 16.30
CA GLY A 71 -17.71 -6.24 16.16
C GLY A 71 -16.30 -6.65 16.64
N LEU A 72 -15.69 -5.86 17.50
CA LEU A 72 -14.33 -6.05 18.02
C LEU A 72 -14.39 -6.36 19.52
N ASP A 73 -15.08 -7.43 19.90
CA ASP A 73 -15.35 -7.77 21.30
C ASP A 73 -14.10 -8.10 22.12
N ASP A 74 -13.02 -8.50 21.46
CA ASP A 74 -11.74 -8.80 22.11
C ASP A 74 -10.81 -7.57 22.04
N SER A 75 -10.13 -7.29 23.14
CA SER A 75 -9.12 -6.24 23.21
C SER A 75 -7.83 -6.56 22.43
N SER A 76 -7.59 -7.83 22.12
CA SER A 76 -6.44 -8.27 21.32
C SER A 76 -6.68 -8.03 19.83
N LYS A 77 -6.04 -7.01 19.30
CA LYS A 77 -6.13 -6.62 17.91
C LYS A 77 -4.79 -6.81 17.19
N CYS A 78 -4.88 -6.90 15.90
CA CYS A 78 -3.74 -6.88 15.01
C CYS A 78 -3.95 -5.79 13.98
N VAL A 79 -2.95 -4.96 13.79
CA VAL A 79 -2.94 -3.94 12.73
C VAL A 79 -2.03 -4.43 11.63
N ILE A 80 -2.58 -4.59 10.44
CA ILE A 80 -1.85 -4.97 9.24
C ILE A 80 -1.65 -3.71 8.41
N LEU A 81 -0.40 -3.34 8.20
CA LEU A 81 -0.02 -2.24 7.32
C LEU A 81 0.45 -2.83 5.99
N SER A 82 -0.29 -2.58 4.94
CA SER A 82 0.01 -3.10 3.61
C SER A 82 0.24 -1.96 2.64
N VAL A 83 1.35 -1.97 1.92
CA VAL A 83 1.57 -0.99 0.86
C VAL A 83 0.96 -1.52 -0.42
N ILE A 84 0.02 -0.77 -0.97
CA ILE A 84 -0.77 -1.15 -2.14
C ILE A 84 -0.78 -0.04 -3.18
N ARG A 85 -0.86 -0.42 -4.45
CA ARG A 85 -1.04 0.56 -5.52
C ARG A 85 -2.44 1.18 -5.43
N GLU A 86 -2.53 2.46 -5.74
CA GLU A 86 -3.80 3.19 -5.71
C GLU A 86 -4.87 2.56 -6.61
N ASP A 87 -4.47 2.04 -7.79
CA ASP A 87 -5.37 1.40 -8.73
C ASP A 87 -5.95 0.07 -8.24
N ARG A 88 -5.34 -0.56 -7.23
CA ARG A 88 -5.84 -1.79 -6.60
C ARG A 88 -6.53 -1.54 -5.25
N ALA A 89 -6.41 -0.35 -4.70
CA ALA A 89 -6.87 -0.06 -3.34
C ALA A 89 -8.39 -0.19 -3.18
N HIS A 90 -9.15 0.30 -4.13
CA HIS A 90 -10.62 0.22 -4.07
C HIS A 90 -11.11 -1.24 -4.11
N GLU A 91 -10.56 -2.03 -5.02
CA GLU A 91 -10.85 -3.46 -5.13
C GLU A 91 -10.55 -4.21 -3.83
N ALA A 92 -9.41 -3.91 -3.21
CA ALA A 92 -9.02 -4.50 -1.94
C ALA A 92 -10.01 -4.14 -0.82
N LEU A 93 -10.44 -2.88 -0.74
CA LEU A 93 -11.41 -2.45 0.28
C LEU A 93 -12.77 -3.14 0.10
N VAL A 94 -13.25 -3.25 -1.13
CA VAL A 94 -14.53 -3.95 -1.42
C VAL A 94 -14.42 -5.43 -1.04
N ALA A 95 -13.31 -6.07 -1.38
CA ALA A 95 -13.08 -7.46 -1.05
C ALA A 95 -12.93 -7.70 0.46
N LEU A 96 -12.30 -6.77 1.18
CA LEU A 96 -12.22 -6.83 2.64
C LEU A 96 -13.59 -6.67 3.30
N ASP A 97 -14.42 -5.77 2.80
CA ASP A 97 -15.78 -5.59 3.32
C ASP A 97 -16.59 -6.89 3.21
N GLU A 98 -16.48 -7.57 2.08
CA GLU A 98 -17.10 -8.88 1.90
C GLU A 98 -16.52 -9.93 2.86
N LYS A 99 -15.21 -9.97 3.03
CA LYS A 99 -14.55 -10.88 3.98
C LYS A 99 -15.00 -10.64 5.41
N PHE A 100 -15.13 -9.40 5.83
CA PHE A 100 -15.61 -9.05 7.17
C PHE A 100 -17.04 -9.54 7.41
N ARG A 101 -17.84 -9.67 6.37
CA ARG A 101 -19.22 -10.19 6.47
C ARG A 101 -19.28 -11.72 6.46
N THR A 102 -18.36 -12.38 5.76
CA THR A 102 -18.43 -13.83 5.51
C THR A 102 -17.65 -14.64 6.55
N ILE A 103 -16.54 -14.12 7.07
CA ILE A 103 -15.77 -14.82 8.10
C ILE A 103 -16.49 -14.69 9.46
N ARG A 104 -16.73 -15.83 10.08
CA ARG A 104 -17.30 -15.85 11.44
C ARG A 104 -16.34 -15.16 12.41
N ASN A 105 -16.84 -14.16 13.16
CA ASN A 105 -16.06 -13.32 14.06
C ASN A 105 -14.88 -12.62 13.35
N GLY A 106 -14.99 -12.44 12.02
CA GLY A 106 -13.96 -11.84 11.20
C GLY A 106 -14.15 -10.34 10.93
N LYS A 107 -15.02 -9.68 11.68
CA LYS A 107 -15.27 -8.25 11.56
C LYS A 107 -14.01 -7.45 11.84
N GLY A 108 -13.82 -6.39 11.10
CA GLY A 108 -12.66 -5.53 11.22
C GLY A 108 -12.91 -4.15 10.66
N ILE A 109 -11.86 -3.37 10.62
CA ILE A 109 -11.86 -2.03 10.04
C ILE A 109 -10.74 -1.99 9.00
N ALA A 110 -11.01 -1.40 7.85
CA ALA A 110 -10.00 -1.18 6.83
C ALA A 110 -10.16 0.22 6.25
N TYR A 111 -9.05 0.89 6.05
CA TYR A 111 -9.00 2.20 5.41
C TYR A 111 -7.67 2.42 4.70
N THR A 112 -7.63 3.37 3.80
CA THR A 112 -6.41 3.72 3.07
C THR A 112 -5.93 5.10 3.42
N VAL A 113 -4.60 5.27 3.42
CA VAL A 113 -3.92 6.54 3.62
C VAL A 113 -3.04 6.80 2.40
N PRO A 114 -3.15 7.96 1.74
CA PRO A 114 -2.27 8.30 0.64
C PRO A 114 -0.81 8.38 1.09
N MET A 115 0.10 7.79 0.32
CA MET A 115 1.53 7.96 0.52
C MET A 115 2.02 9.11 -0.35
N THR A 116 2.57 10.14 0.26
CA THR A 116 2.99 11.36 -0.44
C THR A 116 4.43 11.33 -0.92
N SER A 117 5.28 10.54 -0.29
CA SER A 117 6.69 10.42 -0.65
C SER A 117 7.26 9.06 -0.24
N THR A 118 8.23 8.60 -1.01
CA THR A 118 8.97 7.36 -0.74
C THR A 118 10.44 7.60 -1.02
N ILE A 119 11.31 7.10 -0.17
CA ILE A 119 12.75 7.23 -0.33
C ILE A 119 13.29 6.02 -1.10
N GLY A 120 14.12 6.29 -2.10
CA GLY A 120 14.84 5.26 -2.85
C GLY A 120 14.03 4.67 -4.01
N VAL A 121 14.58 4.78 -5.21
CA VAL A 121 13.93 4.32 -6.46
C VAL A 121 13.72 2.81 -6.47
N ALA A 122 14.69 2.04 -5.99
CA ALA A 122 14.59 0.58 -5.95
C ALA A 122 13.46 0.10 -5.03
N ILE A 123 13.32 0.73 -3.87
CA ILE A 123 12.23 0.43 -2.93
C ILE A 123 10.87 0.78 -3.55
N TYR A 124 10.77 1.95 -4.18
CA TYR A 124 9.55 2.36 -4.85
C TYR A 124 9.12 1.37 -5.93
N ARG A 125 10.05 0.91 -6.78
CA ARG A 125 9.76 -0.08 -7.82
C ARG A 125 9.25 -1.40 -7.23
N PHE A 126 9.86 -1.85 -6.15
CA PHE A 126 9.42 -3.04 -5.43
C PHE A 126 8.00 -2.88 -4.89
N LEU A 127 7.70 -1.76 -4.22
CA LEU A 127 6.39 -1.51 -3.61
C LEU A 127 5.28 -1.33 -4.64
N SER A 128 5.60 -0.76 -5.78
CA SER A 128 4.62 -0.51 -6.86
C SER A 128 4.48 -1.68 -7.84
N ASN A 129 5.23 -2.77 -7.67
CA ASN A 129 5.30 -3.88 -8.62
C ASN A 129 5.63 -3.42 -10.05
N THR A 130 6.45 -2.39 -10.18
CA THR A 130 6.89 -1.93 -11.48
C THR A 130 8.01 -2.83 -11.96
N ALA A 131 7.80 -3.53 -13.08
CA ALA A 131 8.85 -4.30 -13.74
C ALA A 131 9.98 -3.39 -14.21
N ASP A 132 11.21 -3.89 -14.16
CA ASP A 132 12.38 -3.21 -14.73
C ASP A 132 12.28 -3.00 -16.22
#